data_aaf8a4dff1641a547b2fae2a55773347
#
_entry.id   aaf8a4dff1641a547b2fae2a55773347
#
_cell.length_a   1.000
_cell.length_b   1.000
_cell.length_c   1.000
_cell.angle_alpha   90.00
_cell.angle_beta   90.00
_cell.angle_gamma   90.00
#
_symmetry.space_group_name_H-M   'P 1'
#
loop_
_entity.id
_entity.type
_entity.pdbx_description
1 polymer ?
#
loop_
_entity_poly.entity_id
_entity_poly.type
_entity_poly.pdbx_seq_one_letter_code
_entity_poly.pdbx_strand_id
1 'polypeptide(L)'
;ALEAPAGTPISEIPSEKEDPVGHLEGIEKLRQGIVVARGDSTWLPVDDIVMSVLSVRNSITESRRKFLNQVNASEDSWLSPQEWDRVANVDPDAALQPKEKIALGFDGSKSNDWTALVACRISDGMLFVVKVWDPAKYGGEVPREDVDATVRSVFSKYDVCAFRADVKEFEAYIDQWGRAYKKKIKVNASPNNPIAFDMRGQQKKFAFDCERLEDAVIEQEVSHDGNHTLRSHVLNAKRNPTSYDAISIRKVTKDSSKKIDAAV
;
A
#
# COMPACT_ATOMS: atom_id res chain seq x y z
N ALA A 1 -10.23 28.61 -9.38
CA ALA A 1 -8.82 28.31 -9.48
C ALA A 1 -8.58 27.54 -10.77
N LEU A 2 -7.51 27.87 -11.48
CA LEU A 2 -7.12 27.12 -12.67
C LEU A 2 -6.35 25.87 -12.21
N GLU A 3 -6.66 24.75 -12.84
CA GLU A 3 -6.03 23.44 -12.54
C GLU A 3 -5.23 23.00 -13.77
N ALA A 4 -4.05 22.44 -13.56
CA ALA A 4 -3.28 21.83 -14.64
C ALA A 4 -4.05 20.64 -15.24
N PRO A 5 -3.87 20.33 -16.56
CA PRO A 5 -4.46 19.16 -17.16
C PRO A 5 -4.12 17.87 -16.40
N ALA A 6 -5.07 16.95 -16.26
CA ALA A 6 -4.91 15.70 -15.50
C ALA A 6 -3.70 14.86 -15.96
N GLY A 7 -3.35 14.93 -17.25
CA GLY A 7 -2.18 14.25 -17.83
C GLY A 7 -0.85 15.00 -17.71
N THR A 8 -0.75 16.05 -16.87
CA THR A 8 0.51 16.75 -16.65
C THR A 8 1.50 15.81 -15.95
N PRO A 9 2.65 15.44 -16.57
CA PRO A 9 3.55 14.44 -16.04
C PRO A 9 4.40 14.99 -14.87
N ILE A 10 4.75 14.15 -13.91
CA ILE A 10 5.78 14.39 -12.88
C ILE A 10 6.69 13.16 -12.80
N SER A 11 6.19 12.06 -12.24
CA SER A 11 6.91 10.79 -12.11
C SER A 11 7.09 10.07 -13.45
N GLU A 12 6.25 10.38 -14.40
CA GLU A 12 6.27 9.80 -15.75
C GLU A 12 7.36 10.41 -16.65
N ILE A 13 8.06 11.44 -16.17
CA ILE A 13 9.17 12.05 -16.92
C ILE A 13 10.38 11.11 -16.81
N PRO A 14 10.87 10.54 -17.93
CA PRO A 14 12.02 9.65 -17.89
C PRO A 14 13.29 10.38 -17.42
N SER A 15 14.27 9.65 -16.93
CA SER A 15 15.54 10.25 -16.57
C SER A 15 16.28 10.74 -17.82
N GLU A 16 16.98 11.87 -17.71
CA GLU A 16 17.77 12.45 -18.80
C GLU A 16 18.83 11.47 -19.33
N LYS A 17 19.34 10.57 -18.49
CA LYS A 17 20.35 9.59 -18.87
C LYS A 17 19.82 8.43 -19.70
N GLU A 18 18.56 8.03 -19.48
CA GLU A 18 17.93 6.89 -20.15
C GLU A 18 17.25 7.30 -21.44
N ASP A 19 16.53 8.42 -21.42
CA ASP A 19 15.82 8.98 -22.58
C ASP A 19 15.89 10.52 -22.58
N PRO A 20 16.96 11.11 -23.15
CA PRO A 20 17.13 12.58 -23.19
C PRO A 20 16.00 13.30 -23.90
N VAL A 21 15.43 12.70 -24.97
CA VAL A 21 14.37 13.31 -25.75
C VAL A 21 13.04 13.28 -24.98
N GLY A 22 12.67 12.13 -24.45
CA GLY A 22 11.48 11.97 -23.62
C GLY A 22 11.57 12.81 -22.34
N HIS A 23 12.75 12.99 -21.77
CA HIS A 23 12.98 13.88 -20.63
C HIS A 23 12.61 15.33 -21.00
N LEU A 24 13.15 15.86 -22.09
CA LEU A 24 12.86 17.25 -22.53
C LEU A 24 11.39 17.45 -22.87
N GLU A 25 10.76 16.49 -23.54
CA GLU A 25 9.31 16.54 -23.83
C GLU A 25 8.47 16.51 -22.55
N GLY A 26 8.86 15.69 -21.57
CA GLY A 26 8.19 15.60 -20.27
C GLY A 26 8.29 16.91 -19.48
N ILE A 27 9.48 17.52 -19.44
CA ILE A 27 9.73 18.83 -18.81
C ILE A 27 8.87 19.91 -19.49
N GLU A 28 8.77 19.91 -20.80
CA GLU A 28 7.96 20.90 -21.51
C GLU A 28 6.46 20.72 -21.23
N LYS A 29 5.95 19.49 -21.20
CA LYS A 29 4.56 19.22 -20.79
C LYS A 29 4.28 19.64 -19.35
N LEU A 30 5.21 19.41 -18.43
CA LEU A 30 5.11 19.89 -17.06
C LEU A 30 5.07 21.41 -17.00
N ARG A 31 5.96 22.09 -17.73
CA ARG A 31 6.01 23.56 -17.87
C ARG A 31 4.67 24.13 -18.32
N GLN A 32 4.07 23.55 -19.36
CA GLN A 32 2.76 23.94 -19.87
C GLN A 32 1.66 23.74 -18.83
N GLY A 33 1.66 22.62 -18.10
CA GLY A 33 0.74 22.37 -17.00
C GLY A 33 0.85 23.42 -15.89
N ILE A 34 2.07 23.82 -15.52
CA ILE A 34 2.32 24.86 -14.53
C ILE A 34 1.82 26.23 -15.02
N VAL A 35 2.02 26.56 -16.28
CA VAL A 35 1.51 27.82 -16.87
C VAL A 35 -0.01 27.88 -16.76
N VAL A 36 -0.73 26.79 -17.06
CA VAL A 36 -2.18 26.70 -16.92
C VAL A 36 -2.59 26.86 -15.45
N ALA A 37 -1.97 26.13 -14.53
CA ALA A 37 -2.29 26.18 -13.10
C ALA A 37 -2.00 27.56 -12.48
N ARG A 38 -0.91 28.20 -12.89
CA ARG A 38 -0.49 29.54 -12.44
C ARG A 38 -1.45 30.63 -12.89
N GLY A 39 -2.05 30.49 -14.10
CA GLY A 39 -2.89 31.53 -14.69
C GLY A 39 -2.18 32.87 -14.76
N ASP A 40 -2.83 33.93 -14.27
CA ASP A 40 -2.33 35.30 -14.30
C ASP A 40 -1.26 35.63 -13.21
N SER A 41 -0.88 34.66 -12.38
CA SER A 41 0.14 34.81 -11.34
C SER A 41 1.55 34.84 -11.93
N THR A 42 1.86 35.86 -12.75
CA THR A 42 3.11 35.95 -13.54
C THR A 42 4.37 36.25 -12.71
N TRP A 43 4.21 36.61 -11.45
CA TRP A 43 5.35 36.87 -10.52
C TRP A 43 6.08 35.60 -10.06
N LEU A 44 5.48 34.42 -10.30
CA LEU A 44 6.12 33.12 -10.00
C LEU A 44 6.85 32.63 -11.25
N PRO A 45 8.20 32.52 -11.25
CA PRO A 45 8.96 31.99 -12.38
C PRO A 45 8.61 30.51 -12.60
N VAL A 46 8.25 30.14 -13.82
CA VAL A 46 7.86 28.76 -14.15
C VAL A 46 9.00 27.78 -13.91
N ASP A 47 10.24 28.19 -14.24
CA ASP A 47 11.43 27.33 -14.08
C ASP A 47 11.70 26.99 -12.62
N ASP A 48 11.54 27.93 -11.69
CA ASP A 48 11.69 27.70 -10.27
C ASP A 48 10.62 26.71 -9.75
N ILE A 49 9.40 26.79 -10.31
CA ILE A 49 8.35 25.85 -9.98
C ILE A 49 8.68 24.46 -10.54
N VAL A 50 9.16 24.33 -11.78
CA VAL A 50 9.61 23.07 -12.37
C VAL A 50 10.67 22.41 -11.49
N MET A 51 11.70 23.16 -11.10
CA MET A 51 12.74 22.64 -10.20
C MET A 51 12.19 22.21 -8.85
N SER A 52 11.20 22.92 -8.31
CA SER A 52 10.54 22.56 -7.05
C SER A 52 9.70 21.31 -7.17
N VAL A 53 8.97 21.14 -8.28
CA VAL A 53 8.14 19.96 -8.57
C VAL A 53 9.00 18.71 -8.72
N LEU A 54 10.15 18.80 -9.37
CA LEU A 54 11.08 17.71 -9.62
C LEU A 54 12.03 17.43 -8.46
N SER A 55 11.97 18.24 -7.41
CA SER A 55 12.82 18.04 -6.24
C SER A 55 12.42 16.76 -5.50
N VAL A 56 13.38 15.91 -5.22
CA VAL A 56 13.22 14.71 -4.37
C VAL A 56 12.71 15.00 -2.96
N ARG A 57 12.74 16.26 -2.53
CA ARG A 57 12.22 16.70 -1.23
C ARG A 57 10.70 16.84 -1.19
N ASN A 58 10.05 16.99 -2.34
CA ASN A 58 8.60 17.16 -2.43
C ASN A 58 7.98 15.84 -2.89
N SER A 59 6.95 15.37 -2.18
CA SER A 59 6.17 14.24 -2.68
C SER A 59 5.41 14.65 -3.96
N ILE A 60 5.13 13.69 -4.82
CA ILE A 60 4.35 13.90 -6.05
C ILE A 60 2.98 14.51 -5.72
N THR A 61 2.32 14.00 -4.68
CA THR A 61 1.02 14.52 -4.19
C THR A 61 1.11 15.98 -3.76
N GLU A 62 2.16 16.35 -3.04
CA GLU A 62 2.40 17.73 -2.61
C GLU A 62 2.67 18.65 -3.81
N SER A 63 3.48 18.17 -4.76
CA SER A 63 3.78 18.90 -6.00
C SER A 63 2.53 19.11 -6.84
N ARG A 64 1.69 18.09 -7.02
CA ARG A 64 0.41 18.19 -7.73
C ARG A 64 -0.53 19.19 -7.07
N ARG A 65 -0.63 19.19 -5.75
CA ARG A 65 -1.49 20.12 -5.02
C ARG A 65 -0.96 21.56 -5.03
N LYS A 66 0.31 21.76 -4.68
CA LYS A 66 0.89 23.10 -4.48
C LYS A 66 1.13 23.84 -5.80
N PHE A 67 1.56 23.14 -6.82
CA PHE A 67 2.04 23.75 -8.06
C PHE A 67 1.13 23.52 -9.26
N LEU A 68 0.34 22.45 -9.25
CA LEU A 68 -0.57 22.12 -10.34
C LEU A 68 -2.04 22.38 -9.99
N ASN A 69 -2.34 22.78 -8.75
CA ASN A 69 -3.70 22.97 -8.22
C ASN A 69 -4.60 21.74 -8.38
N GLN A 70 -4.03 20.57 -8.57
CA GLN A 70 -4.77 19.33 -8.74
C GLN A 70 -5.27 18.84 -7.39
N VAL A 71 -6.59 18.62 -7.29
CA VAL A 71 -7.23 18.02 -6.10
C VAL A 71 -6.94 16.53 -6.13
N ASN A 72 -5.77 16.14 -5.66
CA ASN A 72 -5.40 14.75 -5.43
C ASN A 72 -5.61 14.39 -3.96
N ALA A 73 -5.35 13.12 -3.62
CA ALA A 73 -5.45 12.61 -2.25
C ALA A 73 -4.95 13.62 -1.21
N SER A 74 -5.51 13.60 0.00
CA SER A 74 -5.10 14.52 1.09
C SER A 74 -3.58 14.51 1.26
N GLU A 75 -3.00 15.64 1.67
CA GLU A 75 -1.54 15.87 1.83
C GLU A 75 -0.79 14.75 2.54
N ASP A 76 -1.51 14.05 3.40
CA ASP A 76 -1.00 12.96 4.22
C ASP A 76 -1.37 11.56 3.71
N SER A 77 -1.89 11.43 2.48
CA SER A 77 -2.16 10.11 1.89
C SER A 77 -0.88 9.33 1.66
N TRP A 78 -0.91 8.04 1.98
CA TRP A 78 0.22 7.15 1.79
C TRP A 78 0.50 6.97 0.29
N LEU A 79 -0.47 6.49 -0.46
CA LEU A 79 -0.43 6.35 -1.91
C LEU A 79 -1.57 7.15 -2.55
N SER A 80 -1.36 7.66 -3.75
CA SER A 80 -2.40 8.27 -4.55
C SER A 80 -3.21 7.22 -5.32
N PRO A 81 -4.46 7.52 -5.71
CA PRO A 81 -5.22 6.64 -6.57
C PRO A 81 -4.48 6.28 -7.87
N GLN A 82 -3.76 7.22 -8.46
CA GLN A 82 -3.04 7.03 -9.72
C GLN A 82 -1.86 6.05 -9.56
N GLU A 83 -1.09 6.16 -8.47
CA GLU A 83 0.02 5.27 -8.16
C GLU A 83 -0.48 3.84 -7.93
N TRP A 84 -1.53 3.68 -7.12
CA TRP A 84 -2.10 2.38 -6.83
C TRP A 84 -2.77 1.74 -8.05
N ASP A 85 -3.66 2.46 -8.74
CA ASP A 85 -4.43 1.91 -9.86
C ASP A 85 -3.53 1.54 -11.06
N ARG A 86 -2.36 2.18 -11.20
CA ARG A 86 -1.39 1.88 -12.27
C ARG A 86 -0.81 0.47 -12.17
N VAL A 87 -0.70 -0.08 -10.97
CA VAL A 87 -0.17 -1.44 -10.74
C VAL A 87 -1.26 -2.50 -10.63
N ALA A 88 -2.51 -2.16 -10.96
CA ALA A 88 -3.60 -3.13 -11.00
C ALA A 88 -3.41 -4.11 -12.16
N ASN A 89 -3.47 -5.40 -11.86
CA ASN A 89 -3.49 -6.48 -12.85
C ASN A 89 -4.78 -7.29 -12.66
N VAL A 90 -5.77 -6.99 -13.48
CA VAL A 90 -7.09 -7.63 -13.43
C VAL A 90 -7.26 -8.75 -14.47
N ASP A 91 -6.15 -9.18 -15.09
CA ASP A 91 -6.16 -10.31 -16.01
C ASP A 91 -6.59 -11.59 -15.26
N PRO A 92 -7.66 -12.29 -15.72
CA PRO A 92 -8.09 -13.55 -15.13
C PRO A 92 -6.99 -14.62 -15.08
N ASP A 93 -6.08 -14.61 -16.04
CA ASP A 93 -4.97 -15.57 -16.13
C ASP A 93 -3.89 -15.28 -15.07
N ALA A 94 -3.86 -14.06 -14.50
CA ALA A 94 -2.97 -13.71 -13.41
C ALA A 94 -3.48 -14.19 -12.04
N ALA A 95 -4.69 -14.76 -11.95
CA ALA A 95 -5.27 -15.25 -10.70
C ALA A 95 -4.39 -16.27 -10.00
N LEU A 96 -4.39 -16.23 -8.66
CA LEU A 96 -3.59 -17.11 -7.81
C LEU A 96 -3.96 -18.59 -7.99
N GLN A 97 -3.00 -19.41 -8.43
CA GLN A 97 -3.20 -20.82 -8.72
C GLN A 97 -2.83 -21.73 -7.54
N PRO A 98 -3.47 -22.92 -7.41
CA PRO A 98 -3.11 -23.89 -6.39
C PRO A 98 -1.61 -24.24 -6.42
N LYS A 99 -1.01 -24.42 -5.24
CA LYS A 99 0.42 -24.75 -5.02
C LYS A 99 1.40 -23.62 -5.34
N GLU A 100 0.96 -22.46 -5.77
CA GLU A 100 1.86 -21.31 -5.88
C GLU A 100 2.45 -20.94 -4.51
N LYS A 101 3.68 -20.44 -4.53
CA LYS A 101 4.37 -19.94 -3.33
C LYS A 101 3.87 -18.57 -2.98
N ILE A 102 3.41 -18.41 -1.74
CA ILE A 102 2.88 -17.16 -1.24
C ILE A 102 3.44 -16.80 0.12
N ALA A 103 3.47 -15.50 0.39
CA ALA A 103 3.55 -14.94 1.73
C ALA A 103 2.15 -14.47 2.16
N LEU A 104 1.87 -14.52 3.46
CA LEU A 104 0.61 -14.04 4.04
C LEU A 104 0.86 -12.89 5.02
N GLY A 105 -0.04 -11.90 4.99
CA GLY A 105 -0.21 -10.87 6.01
C GLY A 105 -1.58 -11.01 6.66
N PHE A 106 -1.65 -10.86 7.98
CA PHE A 106 -2.88 -10.93 8.75
C PHE A 106 -2.92 -9.83 9.80
N ASP A 107 -3.95 -9.00 9.71
CA ASP A 107 -4.32 -8.05 10.76
C ASP A 107 -5.67 -8.46 11.34
N GLY A 108 -5.70 -8.75 12.66
CA GLY A 108 -6.84 -9.33 13.35
C GLY A 108 -7.43 -8.39 14.39
N SER A 109 -8.76 -8.21 14.33
CA SER A 109 -9.53 -7.50 15.34
C SER A 109 -10.76 -8.31 15.76
N LYS A 110 -11.22 -8.10 16.99
CA LYS A 110 -12.42 -8.76 17.51
C LYS A 110 -13.69 -8.07 17.02
N SER A 111 -13.81 -6.75 17.20
CA SER A 111 -15.10 -6.04 17.04
C SER A 111 -15.01 -4.62 16.50
N ASN A 112 -13.94 -3.89 16.81
CA ASN A 112 -13.87 -2.46 16.49
C ASN A 112 -13.28 -2.18 15.10
N ASP A 113 -12.45 -3.07 14.62
CA ASP A 113 -11.78 -2.98 13.33
C ASP A 113 -12.05 -4.20 12.48
N TRP A 114 -11.73 -4.11 11.23
CA TRP A 114 -11.87 -5.22 10.31
C TRP A 114 -10.72 -6.20 10.51
N THR A 115 -10.95 -7.45 10.16
CA THR A 115 -9.89 -8.45 10.05
C THR A 115 -9.58 -8.68 8.59
N ALA A 116 -8.31 -8.74 8.23
CA ALA A 116 -7.87 -8.93 6.86
C ALA A 116 -6.83 -10.04 6.75
N LEU A 117 -6.93 -10.82 5.69
CA LEU A 117 -5.93 -11.80 5.26
C LEU A 117 -5.58 -11.51 3.80
N VAL A 118 -4.34 -11.14 3.55
CA VAL A 118 -3.81 -10.79 2.23
C VAL A 118 -2.66 -11.73 1.89
N ALA A 119 -2.60 -12.16 0.64
CA ALA A 119 -1.53 -12.98 0.10
C ALA A 119 -0.68 -12.16 -0.87
N CYS A 120 0.62 -12.43 -0.89
CA CYS A 120 1.55 -11.96 -1.89
C CYS A 120 2.16 -13.16 -2.61
N ARG A 121 2.04 -13.24 -3.92
CA ARG A 121 2.70 -14.27 -4.72
C ARG A 121 4.20 -13.97 -4.81
N ILE A 122 5.03 -14.96 -4.49
CA ILE A 122 6.49 -14.76 -4.37
C ILE A 122 7.16 -14.55 -5.73
N SER A 123 6.59 -15.09 -6.81
CA SER A 123 7.23 -15.06 -8.14
C SER A 123 7.28 -13.68 -8.77
N ASP A 124 6.29 -12.81 -8.47
CA ASP A 124 6.08 -11.54 -9.14
C ASP A 124 5.58 -10.41 -8.22
N GLY A 125 5.48 -10.65 -6.92
CA GLY A 125 5.02 -9.64 -5.97
C GLY A 125 3.53 -9.31 -6.06
N MET A 126 2.71 -10.08 -6.79
CA MET A 126 1.29 -9.78 -6.95
C MET A 126 0.51 -10.01 -5.65
N LEU A 127 -0.28 -9.01 -5.26
CA LEU A 127 -1.09 -8.98 -4.05
C LEU A 127 -2.52 -9.45 -4.32
N PHE A 128 -3.03 -10.30 -3.44
CA PHE A 128 -4.39 -10.86 -3.51
C PHE A 128 -5.09 -10.74 -2.17
N VAL A 129 -6.32 -10.26 -2.17
CA VAL A 129 -7.15 -10.33 -0.97
C VAL A 129 -7.72 -11.74 -0.84
N VAL A 130 -7.26 -12.48 0.17
CA VAL A 130 -7.87 -13.78 0.48
C VAL A 130 -9.25 -13.58 1.06
N LYS A 131 -9.36 -12.81 2.14
CA LYS A 131 -10.64 -12.45 2.76
C LYS A 131 -10.50 -11.24 3.68
N VAL A 132 -11.57 -10.47 3.76
CA VAL A 132 -11.73 -9.39 4.74
C VAL A 132 -13.05 -9.61 5.48
N TRP A 133 -13.00 -9.48 6.79
CA TRP A 133 -14.17 -9.62 7.69
C TRP A 133 -14.51 -8.26 8.28
N ASP A 134 -15.69 -7.75 7.89
CA ASP A 134 -16.30 -6.56 8.47
C ASP A 134 -17.21 -7.01 9.63
N PRO A 135 -16.91 -6.68 10.90
CA PRO A 135 -17.72 -7.09 12.03
C PRO A 135 -19.21 -6.77 11.89
N ALA A 136 -19.54 -5.65 11.22
CA ALA A 136 -20.94 -5.26 11.03
C ALA A 136 -21.77 -6.30 10.25
N LYS A 137 -21.11 -7.09 9.40
CA LYS A 137 -21.76 -8.17 8.63
C LYS A 137 -21.99 -9.45 9.44
N TYR A 138 -21.44 -9.52 10.65
CA TYR A 138 -21.44 -10.71 11.52
C TYR A 138 -22.01 -10.41 12.91
N GLY A 139 -22.90 -9.44 13.03
CA GLY A 139 -23.54 -9.11 14.32
C GLY A 139 -22.63 -8.36 15.30
N GLY A 140 -21.56 -7.71 14.81
CA GLY A 140 -20.67 -6.87 15.60
C GLY A 140 -19.36 -7.51 16.03
N GLU A 141 -19.16 -8.82 15.78
CA GLU A 141 -17.91 -9.53 16.08
C GLU A 141 -17.42 -10.32 14.87
N VAL A 142 -16.10 -10.35 14.69
CA VAL A 142 -15.44 -11.16 13.65
C VAL A 142 -15.58 -12.64 13.99
N PRO A 143 -16.09 -13.50 13.09
CA PRO A 143 -16.26 -14.92 13.32
C PRO A 143 -14.90 -15.63 13.26
N ARG A 144 -14.27 -15.78 14.41
CA ARG A 144 -12.89 -16.33 14.54
C ARG A 144 -12.75 -17.74 13.97
N GLU A 145 -13.80 -18.57 14.07
CA GLU A 145 -13.82 -19.91 13.47
C GLU A 145 -13.76 -19.87 11.94
N ASP A 146 -14.45 -18.90 11.33
CA ASP A 146 -14.38 -18.71 9.87
C ASP A 146 -13.01 -18.15 9.42
N VAL A 147 -12.38 -17.32 10.26
CA VAL A 147 -10.99 -16.88 10.04
C VAL A 147 -10.05 -18.09 10.09
N ASP A 148 -10.13 -18.93 11.11
CA ASP A 148 -9.31 -20.14 11.24
C ASP A 148 -9.54 -21.11 10.06
N ALA A 149 -10.78 -21.37 9.69
CA ALA A 149 -11.12 -22.21 8.55
C ALA A 149 -10.53 -21.65 7.24
N THR A 150 -10.55 -20.33 7.05
CA THR A 150 -9.96 -19.67 5.89
C THR A 150 -8.44 -19.84 5.87
N VAL A 151 -7.75 -19.61 6.99
CA VAL A 151 -6.29 -19.82 7.09
C VAL A 151 -5.93 -21.26 6.78
N ARG A 152 -6.65 -22.26 7.33
CA ARG A 152 -6.42 -23.69 7.03
C ARG A 152 -6.62 -24.00 5.55
N SER A 153 -7.64 -23.44 4.93
CA SER A 153 -7.90 -23.60 3.49
C SER A 153 -6.74 -23.08 2.66
N VAL A 154 -6.21 -21.89 3.00
CA VAL A 154 -5.05 -21.30 2.32
C VAL A 154 -3.82 -22.23 2.42
N PHE A 155 -3.51 -22.73 3.62
CA PHE A 155 -2.39 -23.66 3.84
C PHE A 155 -2.57 -25.02 3.16
N SER A 156 -3.80 -25.42 2.83
CA SER A 156 -4.06 -26.64 2.06
C SER A 156 -3.93 -26.41 0.56
N LYS A 157 -4.28 -25.22 0.09
CA LYS A 157 -4.35 -24.89 -1.35
C LYS A 157 -3.02 -24.39 -1.91
N TYR A 158 -2.24 -23.63 -1.10
CA TYR A 158 -1.04 -22.94 -1.54
C TYR A 158 0.21 -23.37 -0.76
N ASP A 159 1.38 -23.10 -1.32
CA ASP A 159 2.67 -23.26 -0.63
C ASP A 159 3.00 -21.97 0.15
N VAL A 160 2.48 -21.88 1.39
CA VAL A 160 2.70 -20.73 2.26
C VAL A 160 4.11 -20.80 2.84
N CYS A 161 5.02 -19.97 2.37
CA CYS A 161 6.42 -19.94 2.81
C CYS A 161 6.74 -18.87 3.86
N ALA A 162 5.89 -17.86 4.02
CA ALA A 162 5.97 -16.84 5.05
C ALA A 162 4.56 -16.45 5.53
N PHE A 163 4.41 -16.16 6.82
CA PHE A 163 3.16 -15.66 7.36
C PHE A 163 3.45 -14.71 8.52
N ARG A 164 3.06 -13.43 8.39
CA ARG A 164 3.09 -12.47 9.49
C ARG A 164 1.68 -12.20 9.95
N ALA A 165 1.42 -12.41 11.24
CA ALA A 165 0.14 -12.16 11.86
C ALA A 165 0.32 -11.30 13.10
N ASP A 166 -0.36 -10.13 13.17
CA ASP A 166 -0.40 -9.35 14.40
C ASP A 166 -1.10 -10.17 15.49
N VAL A 167 -0.43 -10.24 16.64
CA VAL A 167 -0.85 -11.14 17.72
C VAL A 167 -2.09 -10.64 18.46
N LYS A 168 -2.36 -9.36 18.42
CA LYS A 168 -3.43 -8.73 19.19
C LYS A 168 -4.80 -9.38 18.87
N GLU A 169 -5.52 -9.78 19.90
CA GLU A 169 -6.88 -10.37 19.85
C GLU A 169 -7.02 -11.75 19.18
N PHE A 170 -5.93 -12.28 18.57
CA PHE A 170 -5.88 -13.60 17.94
C PHE A 170 -4.80 -14.53 18.50
N GLU A 171 -4.25 -14.23 19.67
CA GLU A 171 -3.08 -14.92 20.27
C GLU A 171 -3.22 -16.45 20.22
N ALA A 172 -4.36 -17.00 20.67
CA ALA A 172 -4.57 -18.44 20.72
C ALA A 172 -4.57 -19.12 19.34
N TYR A 173 -5.18 -18.46 18.34
CA TYR A 173 -5.20 -18.96 16.97
C TYR A 173 -3.82 -18.87 16.32
N ILE A 174 -3.12 -17.77 16.51
CA ILE A 174 -1.76 -17.56 15.97
C ILE A 174 -0.79 -18.58 16.56
N ASP A 175 -0.88 -18.89 17.85
CA ASP A 175 -0.11 -19.96 18.49
C ASP A 175 -0.46 -21.34 17.92
N GLN A 176 -1.72 -21.61 17.67
CA GLN A 176 -2.18 -22.85 17.04
C GLN A 176 -1.64 -22.97 15.61
N TRP A 177 -1.75 -21.93 14.79
CA TRP A 177 -1.20 -21.89 13.44
C TRP A 177 0.32 -22.04 13.44
N GLY A 178 1.00 -21.36 14.35
CA GLY A 178 2.45 -21.46 14.51
C GLY A 178 2.91 -22.89 14.77
N ARG A 179 2.22 -23.61 15.67
CA ARG A 179 2.51 -25.05 15.93
C ARG A 179 2.18 -25.93 14.72
N ALA A 180 1.01 -25.73 14.11
CA ALA A 180 0.53 -26.55 12.99
C ALA A 180 1.40 -26.41 11.73
N TYR A 181 1.85 -25.20 11.43
CA TYR A 181 2.48 -24.87 10.15
C TYR A 181 3.97 -24.56 10.20
N LYS A 182 4.61 -24.65 11.38
CA LYS A 182 6.05 -24.38 11.57
C LYS A 182 6.95 -24.99 10.49
N LYS A 183 6.65 -26.23 10.06
CA LYS A 183 7.46 -26.93 9.05
C LYS A 183 7.29 -26.40 7.63
N LYS A 184 6.18 -25.71 7.34
CA LYS A 184 5.90 -25.11 6.03
C LYS A 184 6.54 -23.71 5.91
N ILE A 185 6.59 -22.97 7.01
CA ILE A 185 7.15 -21.62 7.03
C ILE A 185 8.67 -21.67 6.82
N LYS A 186 9.16 -20.95 5.84
CA LYS A 186 10.59 -20.81 5.50
C LYS A 186 11.19 -19.54 6.06
N VAL A 187 10.37 -18.48 6.18
CA VAL A 187 10.76 -17.18 6.71
C VAL A 187 9.93 -16.90 7.97
N ASN A 188 10.59 -16.87 9.12
CA ASN A 188 9.92 -16.58 10.40
C ASN A 188 9.42 -15.13 10.45
N ALA A 189 8.26 -14.91 11.04
CA ALA A 189 7.70 -13.59 11.29
C ALA A 189 8.54 -12.77 12.30
N SER A 190 9.08 -13.46 13.33
CA SER A 190 9.99 -12.89 14.32
C SER A 190 11.09 -13.91 14.65
N PRO A 191 12.19 -13.51 15.34
CA PRO A 191 13.33 -14.41 15.62
C PRO A 191 12.91 -15.74 16.29
N ASN A 192 11.88 -15.69 17.12
CA ASN A 192 11.47 -16.84 17.93
C ASN A 192 10.10 -17.41 17.55
N ASN A 193 9.42 -16.86 16.54
CA ASN A 193 8.10 -17.33 16.14
C ASN A 193 7.94 -17.37 14.63
N PRO A 194 7.41 -18.46 14.06
CA PRO A 194 7.22 -18.58 12.62
C PRO A 194 6.13 -17.64 12.06
N ILE A 195 5.12 -17.28 12.86
CA ILE A 195 3.93 -16.55 12.39
C ILE A 195 3.69 -15.28 13.21
N ALA A 196 3.82 -15.33 14.54
CA ALA A 196 3.50 -14.20 15.40
C ALA A 196 4.43 -13.01 15.20
N PHE A 197 3.82 -11.85 14.96
CA PHE A 197 4.47 -10.56 14.78
C PHE A 197 3.77 -9.52 15.66
N ASP A 198 4.34 -9.18 16.81
CA ASP A 198 3.76 -8.18 17.71
C ASP A 198 4.09 -6.77 17.22
N MET A 199 3.13 -6.12 16.60
CA MET A 199 3.27 -4.77 16.05
C MET A 199 3.70 -3.74 17.11
N ARG A 200 3.35 -3.93 18.39
CA ARG A 200 3.66 -3.00 19.49
C ARG A 200 5.16 -2.83 19.73
N GLY A 201 5.96 -3.84 19.41
CA GLY A 201 7.43 -3.80 19.56
C GLY A 201 8.18 -3.67 18.24
N GLN A 202 7.49 -3.54 17.11
CA GLN A 202 8.08 -3.61 15.78
C GLN A 202 7.82 -2.35 14.91
N GLN A 203 7.51 -1.21 15.53
CA GLN A 203 7.15 0.02 14.81
C GLN A 203 8.21 0.45 13.80
N LYS A 204 9.51 0.32 14.16
CA LYS A 204 10.61 0.63 13.23
C LYS A 204 10.56 -0.26 11.99
N LYS A 205 10.42 -1.57 12.19
CA LYS A 205 10.38 -2.54 11.07
C LYS A 205 9.15 -2.31 10.20
N PHE A 206 8.00 -2.07 10.83
CA PHE A 206 6.77 -1.76 10.11
C PHE A 206 6.89 -0.49 9.27
N ALA A 207 7.53 0.57 9.78
CA ALA A 207 7.75 1.79 9.01
C ALA A 207 8.60 1.53 7.75
N PHE A 208 9.71 0.80 7.88
CA PHE A 208 10.51 0.41 6.72
C PHE A 208 9.78 -0.53 5.76
N ASP A 209 8.93 -1.45 6.26
CA ASP A 209 8.12 -2.30 5.39
C ASP A 209 7.07 -1.48 4.62
N CYS A 210 6.49 -0.41 5.22
CA CYS A 210 5.59 0.52 4.54
C CYS A 210 6.30 1.29 3.41
N GLU A 211 7.50 1.83 3.68
CA GLU A 211 8.29 2.52 2.65
C GLU A 211 8.65 1.59 1.50
N ARG A 212 9.12 0.38 1.81
CA ARG A 212 9.46 -0.60 0.77
C ARG A 212 8.28 -0.96 -0.12
N LEU A 213 7.06 -1.05 0.45
CA LEU A 213 5.87 -1.30 -0.36
C LEU A 213 5.50 -0.06 -1.18
N GLU A 214 5.64 1.14 -0.61
CA GLU A 214 5.43 2.40 -1.35
C GLU A 214 6.37 2.49 -2.55
N ASP A 215 7.67 2.28 -2.34
CA ASP A 215 8.69 2.29 -3.39
C ASP A 215 8.37 1.24 -4.46
N ALA A 216 8.06 0.00 -4.07
CA ALA A 216 7.72 -1.08 -4.99
C ALA A 216 6.46 -0.79 -5.83
N VAL A 217 5.48 -0.06 -5.29
CA VAL A 217 4.31 0.42 -6.06
C VAL A 217 4.73 1.51 -7.04
N ILE A 218 5.52 2.49 -6.61
CA ILE A 218 5.99 3.60 -7.44
C ILE A 218 6.85 3.07 -8.59
N GLU A 219 7.75 2.14 -8.32
CA GLU A 219 8.65 1.50 -9.28
C GLU A 219 7.99 0.39 -10.11
N GLN A 220 6.71 0.08 -9.83
CA GLN A 220 5.92 -0.97 -10.49
C GLN A 220 6.54 -2.38 -10.36
N GLU A 221 7.22 -2.64 -9.27
CA GLU A 221 7.79 -3.95 -8.94
C GLU A 221 6.76 -4.92 -8.35
N VAL A 222 5.59 -4.40 -7.91
CA VAL A 222 4.46 -5.17 -7.40
C VAL A 222 3.20 -4.87 -8.20
N SER A 223 2.23 -5.77 -8.13
CA SER A 223 0.90 -5.58 -8.71
C SER A 223 -0.18 -6.07 -7.73
N HIS A 224 -1.45 -5.85 -8.06
CA HIS A 224 -2.57 -6.35 -7.24
C HIS A 224 -3.77 -6.76 -8.10
N ASP A 225 -4.65 -7.59 -7.54
CA ASP A 225 -5.82 -8.20 -8.21
C ASP A 225 -7.00 -7.23 -8.47
N GLY A 226 -6.82 -5.94 -8.29
CA GLY A 226 -7.88 -4.95 -8.46
C GLY A 226 -8.95 -4.96 -7.37
N ASN A 227 -8.74 -5.65 -6.26
CA ASN A 227 -9.74 -5.76 -5.18
C ASN A 227 -10.11 -4.39 -4.60
N HIS A 228 -11.41 -4.05 -4.65
CA HIS A 228 -11.93 -2.75 -4.20
C HIS A 228 -11.73 -2.49 -2.70
N THR A 229 -11.77 -3.52 -1.87
CA THR A 229 -11.55 -3.37 -0.42
C THR A 229 -10.10 -3.05 -0.14
N LEU A 230 -9.15 -3.77 -0.75
CA LEU A 230 -7.72 -3.48 -0.62
C LEU A 230 -7.41 -2.05 -1.11
N ARG A 231 -7.92 -1.70 -2.31
CA ARG A 231 -7.80 -0.33 -2.84
C ARG A 231 -8.30 0.73 -1.86
N SER A 232 -9.49 0.52 -1.30
CA SER A 232 -10.06 1.48 -0.34
C SER A 232 -9.20 1.60 0.92
N HIS A 233 -8.67 0.49 1.44
CA HIS A 233 -7.83 0.49 2.64
C HIS A 233 -6.47 1.15 2.39
N VAL A 234 -5.86 0.93 1.24
CA VAL A 234 -4.61 1.60 0.84
C VAL A 234 -4.82 3.12 0.71
N LEU A 235 -5.87 3.55 0.02
CA LEU A 235 -6.16 4.98 -0.18
C LEU A 235 -6.65 5.69 1.09
N ASN A 236 -7.16 4.95 2.08
CA ASN A 236 -7.51 5.49 3.39
C ASN A 236 -6.28 5.67 4.29
N ALA A 237 -5.20 4.96 4.02
CA ALA A 237 -3.98 5.03 4.82
C ALA A 237 -3.32 6.40 4.71
N LYS A 238 -2.87 6.92 5.85
CA LYS A 238 -2.19 8.20 5.96
C LYS A 238 -0.74 8.01 6.32
N ARG A 239 0.14 8.81 5.74
CA ARG A 239 1.55 8.85 6.10
C ARG A 239 1.68 9.24 7.57
N ASN A 240 2.53 8.54 8.28
CA ASN A 240 2.84 8.77 9.67
C ASN A 240 4.36 8.82 9.86
N PRO A 241 4.98 10.01 9.78
CA PRO A 241 6.41 10.16 10.01
C PRO A 241 6.80 9.61 11.38
N THR A 242 7.88 8.86 11.41
CA THR A 242 8.39 8.26 12.66
C THR A 242 9.70 8.89 13.07
N SER A 243 10.11 8.66 14.32
CA SER A 243 11.44 9.06 14.82
C SER A 243 12.60 8.26 14.25
N TYR A 244 12.32 7.30 13.38
CA TYR A 244 13.31 6.40 12.77
C TYR A 244 13.76 6.85 11.38
N ASP A 245 13.38 8.06 10.97
CA ASP A 245 13.60 8.58 9.61
C ASP A 245 12.95 7.69 8.54
N ALA A 246 11.77 7.14 8.89
CA ALA A 246 10.96 6.28 8.03
C ALA A 246 9.47 6.62 8.21
N ILE A 247 8.65 6.29 7.21
CA ILE A 247 7.22 6.60 7.18
C ILE A 247 6.42 5.32 7.38
N SER A 248 5.64 5.27 8.47
CA SER A 248 4.61 4.26 8.65
C SER A 248 3.25 4.75 8.15
N ILE A 249 2.24 3.89 8.23
CA ILE A 249 0.87 4.26 7.92
C ILE A 249 0.00 4.31 9.17
N ARG A 250 -1.06 5.13 9.12
CA ARG A 250 -2.04 5.26 10.20
C ARG A 250 -3.44 5.54 9.64
N LYS A 251 -4.46 5.29 10.45
CA LYS A 251 -5.83 5.79 10.20
C LYS A 251 -5.89 7.32 10.36
N VAL A 252 -6.85 7.96 9.73
CA VAL A 252 -7.12 9.40 9.92
C VAL A 252 -7.33 9.71 11.39
N THR A 253 -8.20 8.94 12.05
CA THR A 253 -8.40 8.93 13.50
C THR A 253 -8.56 7.49 13.97
N LYS A 254 -8.37 7.23 15.28
CA LYS A 254 -8.49 5.87 15.84
C LYS A 254 -9.86 5.24 15.56
N ASP A 255 -10.93 6.02 15.63
CA ASP A 255 -12.31 5.57 15.45
C ASP A 255 -12.84 5.85 14.03
N SER A 256 -11.95 6.06 13.06
CA SER A 256 -12.32 6.34 11.68
C SER A 256 -13.11 5.17 11.06
N SER A 257 -14.19 5.51 10.36
CA SER A 257 -14.88 4.57 9.48
C SER A 257 -14.03 4.17 8.25
N LYS A 258 -13.01 4.98 7.93
CA LYS A 258 -12.04 4.70 6.86
C LYS A 258 -11.02 3.69 7.36
N LYS A 259 -11.27 2.43 7.05
CA LYS A 259 -10.43 1.30 7.47
C LYS A 259 -9.17 1.16 6.62
N ILE A 260 -8.09 0.60 7.23
CA ILE A 260 -6.79 0.36 6.57
C ILE A 260 -6.28 -1.07 6.78
N ASP A 261 -7.02 -1.90 7.47
CA ASP A 261 -6.58 -3.20 8.02
C ASP A 261 -6.07 -4.19 6.94
N ALA A 262 -6.49 -4.04 5.68
CA ALA A 262 -5.94 -4.83 4.56
C ALA A 262 -4.66 -4.22 3.96
N ALA A 263 -4.28 -3.00 4.37
CA ALA A 263 -3.05 -2.33 3.94
C ALA A 263 -1.92 -2.45 4.99
N VAL A 264 -2.24 -2.95 6.19
CA VAL A 264 -1.30 -3.25 7.29
C VAL A 264 -0.76 -4.67 7.16
#